data_bae5bee8b77d2ad9bbc92963237d3f08
#
_entry.id   bae5bee8b77d2ad9bbc92963237d3f08
#
_cell.length_a   1.000
_cell.length_b   1.000
_cell.length_c   1.000
_cell.angle_alpha   90.00
_cell.angle_beta   90.00
_cell.angle_gamma   90.00
#
_symmetry.space_group_name_H-M   'P 1'
#
loop_
_entity.id
_entity.type
_entity.pdbx_description
1 polymer ?
#
loop_
_entity_poly.entity_id
_entity_poly.type
_entity_poly.pdbx_seq_one_letter_code
_entity_poly.pdbx_strand_id
1 'polypeptide(L)'
;MDNQKNMSKIILKYYRGLVDEDELEIYKLKLREIDIELMEYDKSYVVMACLEDFTNQVNLMISSPIVQSITLGLMTNTSYDLLKCTIIWMWNSLIGKKLTKVKSNGNCESKEVTFGFSVSIDKETHLDFRLSGYVSQEDKNKCIDKAFELLKNPPRKISPYGLDFAKYDYEKEEWKLINVNEERRKSVEKQKLNC
;
A
#
# COMPACT_ATOMS: atom_id res chain seq x y z
N MET A 1 11.40 35.95 -0.16
CA MET A 1 12.03 34.62 -0.05
C MET A 1 10.93 33.70 0.48
N ASP A 2 10.22 33.04 -0.42
CA ASP A 2 9.16 32.11 -0.04
C ASP A 2 9.79 30.88 0.61
N ASN A 3 9.65 30.78 1.93
CA ASN A 3 9.87 29.53 2.66
C ASN A 3 8.78 28.55 2.22
N GLN A 4 8.94 27.90 1.08
CA GLN A 4 8.17 26.70 0.77
C GLN A 4 8.56 25.67 1.84
N LYS A 5 7.74 25.62 2.90
CA LYS A 5 7.80 24.56 3.90
C LYS A 5 7.73 23.25 3.14
N ASN A 6 8.78 22.47 3.19
CA ASN A 6 8.90 21.22 2.44
C ASN A 6 7.94 20.22 3.08
N MET A 7 6.65 20.28 2.70
CA MET A 7 5.62 19.40 3.24
C MET A 7 5.97 17.94 2.90
N SER A 8 5.82 17.08 3.86
CA SER A 8 5.92 15.63 3.65
C SER A 8 4.79 15.17 2.75
N LYS A 9 5.03 14.16 1.90
CA LYS A 9 4.06 13.77 0.87
C LYS A 9 3.63 12.32 1.01
N ILE A 10 2.34 12.10 0.79
CA ILE A 10 1.75 10.79 0.53
C ILE A 10 1.15 10.85 -0.86
N ILE A 11 1.39 9.85 -1.70
CA ILE A 11 0.80 9.75 -3.04
C ILE A 11 -0.18 8.58 -3.05
N LEU A 12 -1.46 8.87 -3.26
CA LEU A 12 -2.48 7.87 -3.49
C LEU A 12 -2.53 7.54 -4.99
N LYS A 13 -2.15 6.33 -5.34
CA LYS A 13 -2.33 5.77 -6.68
C LYS A 13 -3.61 4.94 -6.68
N TYR A 14 -4.59 5.32 -7.47
CA TYR A 14 -5.91 4.67 -7.46
C TYR A 14 -6.59 4.74 -8.84
N TYR A 15 -7.76 4.12 -8.96
CA TYR A 15 -8.65 4.26 -10.11
C TYR A 15 -9.86 5.08 -9.70
N ARG A 16 -10.22 6.07 -10.51
CA ARG A 16 -11.37 6.94 -10.25
C ARG A 16 -12.65 6.13 -10.02
N GLY A 17 -13.48 6.56 -9.06
CA GLY A 17 -14.71 5.87 -8.67
C GLY A 17 -14.52 4.73 -7.67
N LEU A 18 -13.28 4.35 -7.31
CA LEU A 18 -13.04 3.38 -6.24
C LEU A 18 -13.11 4.00 -4.84
N VAL A 19 -12.81 5.28 -4.71
CA VAL A 19 -12.80 6.01 -3.44
C VAL A 19 -13.85 7.11 -3.53
N ASP A 20 -14.52 7.37 -2.42
CA ASP A 20 -15.44 8.49 -2.31
C ASP A 20 -14.64 9.80 -2.31
N GLU A 21 -14.97 10.71 -3.24
CA GLU A 21 -14.22 11.96 -3.43
C GLU A 21 -14.40 12.93 -2.24
N ASP A 22 -15.58 12.98 -1.64
CA ASP A 22 -15.85 13.84 -0.48
C ASP A 22 -15.09 13.36 0.76
N GLU A 23 -15.08 12.05 1.01
CA GLU A 23 -14.28 11.46 2.09
C GLU A 23 -12.77 11.68 1.86
N LEU A 24 -12.31 11.55 0.60
CA LEU A 24 -10.90 11.79 0.24
C LEU A 24 -10.49 13.23 0.55
N GLU A 25 -11.33 14.21 0.23
CA GLU A 25 -11.05 15.62 0.55
C GLU A 25 -10.98 15.86 2.07
N ILE A 26 -11.81 15.20 2.87
CA ILE A 26 -11.74 15.27 4.34
C ILE A 26 -10.38 14.77 4.84
N TYR A 27 -9.89 13.66 4.32
CA TYR A 27 -8.57 13.12 4.73
C TYR A 27 -7.41 13.98 4.23
N LYS A 28 -7.51 14.60 3.06
CA LYS A 28 -6.53 15.60 2.61
C LYS A 28 -6.42 16.79 3.55
N LEU A 29 -7.57 17.33 3.97
CA LEU A 29 -7.59 18.46 4.90
C LEU A 29 -6.97 18.08 6.26
N LYS A 30 -7.36 16.94 6.84
CA LYS A 30 -6.80 16.45 8.09
C LYS A 30 -5.27 16.24 8.02
N LEU A 31 -4.76 15.66 6.93
CA LEU A 31 -3.33 15.43 6.75
C LEU A 31 -2.56 16.75 6.61
N ARG A 32 -3.16 17.77 5.98
CA ARG A 32 -2.54 19.11 5.89
C ARG A 32 -2.38 19.78 7.26
N GLU A 33 -3.26 19.51 8.22
CA GLU A 33 -3.14 20.03 9.59
C GLU A 33 -1.86 19.55 10.30
N ILE A 34 -1.29 18.42 9.85
CA ILE A 34 -0.04 17.85 10.36
C ILE A 34 1.13 17.96 9.37
N ASP A 35 1.07 18.94 8.44
CA ASP A 35 2.09 19.20 7.43
C ASP A 35 2.35 18.02 6.46
N ILE A 36 1.35 17.20 6.20
CA ILE A 36 1.40 16.13 5.20
C ILE A 36 0.47 16.46 4.03
N GLU A 37 1.00 16.44 2.81
CA GLU A 37 0.23 16.62 1.58
C GLU A 37 -0.16 15.26 1.00
N LEU A 38 -1.46 15.00 0.83
CA LEU A 38 -1.96 13.85 0.09
C LEU A 38 -2.17 14.23 -1.38
N MET A 39 -1.32 13.69 -2.24
CA MET A 39 -1.39 13.87 -3.70
C MET A 39 -2.10 12.67 -4.33
N GLU A 40 -2.86 12.93 -5.38
CA GLU A 40 -3.56 11.90 -6.12
C GLU A 40 -2.87 11.58 -7.45
N TYR A 41 -2.86 10.29 -7.79
CA TYR A 41 -2.46 9.80 -9.09
C TYR A 41 -3.53 8.83 -9.63
N ASP A 42 -4.39 9.32 -10.52
CA ASP A 42 -5.43 8.52 -11.16
C ASP A 42 -4.81 7.60 -12.22
N LYS A 43 -5.01 6.30 -12.06
CA LYS A 43 -4.54 5.23 -12.95
C LYS A 43 -5.56 4.82 -14.00
N SER A 44 -6.75 5.43 -14.04
CA SER A 44 -7.88 4.98 -14.89
C SER A 44 -7.55 4.96 -16.38
N TYR A 45 -6.55 5.72 -16.81
CA TYR A 45 -6.12 5.82 -18.21
C TYR A 45 -4.76 5.17 -18.49
N VAL A 46 -4.20 4.46 -17.51
CA VAL A 46 -2.89 3.81 -17.67
C VAL A 46 -3.12 2.36 -18.12
N VAL A 47 -2.60 2.02 -19.30
CA VAL A 47 -2.58 0.62 -19.76
C VAL A 47 -1.57 -0.13 -18.92
N MET A 48 -2.05 -1.14 -18.18
CA MET A 48 -1.24 -1.89 -17.25
C MET A 48 -0.73 -3.20 -17.88
N ALA A 49 0.55 -3.49 -17.69
CA ALA A 49 1.17 -4.73 -18.16
C ALA A 49 0.98 -5.89 -17.15
N CYS A 50 1.35 -7.10 -17.54
CA CYS A 50 1.09 -8.38 -16.84
C CYS A 50 1.56 -8.50 -15.37
N LEU A 51 2.25 -7.51 -14.81
CA LEU A 51 2.75 -7.51 -13.42
C LEU A 51 1.70 -7.07 -12.37
N GLU A 52 0.51 -6.65 -12.80
CA GLU A 52 -0.55 -6.15 -11.90
C GLU A 52 -1.02 -7.15 -10.85
N ASP A 53 -0.97 -8.44 -11.17
CA ASP A 53 -1.42 -9.49 -10.23
C ASP A 53 -0.52 -9.57 -8.98
N PHE A 54 0.66 -8.96 -9.04
CA PHE A 54 1.67 -8.97 -7.98
C PHE A 54 1.90 -7.60 -7.32
N THR A 55 1.25 -6.54 -7.80
CA THR A 55 1.33 -5.19 -7.22
C THR A 55 -0.01 -4.78 -6.62
N ASN A 56 0.00 -3.85 -5.68
CA ASN A 56 -1.23 -3.27 -5.16
C ASN A 56 -1.89 -2.39 -6.25
N GLN A 57 -3.16 -2.66 -6.55
CA GLN A 57 -3.92 -1.88 -7.53
C GLN A 57 -4.19 -0.48 -7.03
N VAL A 58 -4.53 -0.35 -5.74
CA VAL A 58 -4.58 0.93 -5.03
C VAL A 58 -3.44 0.96 -4.02
N ASN A 59 -2.65 2.03 -4.02
CA ASN A 59 -1.46 2.12 -3.21
C ASN A 59 -1.24 3.52 -2.63
N LEU A 60 -0.95 3.59 -1.33
CA LEU A 60 -0.48 4.78 -0.65
C LEU A 60 1.05 4.78 -0.59
N MET A 61 1.69 5.65 -1.34
CA MET A 61 3.15 5.81 -1.28
C MET A 61 3.51 6.84 -0.23
N ILE A 62 4.19 6.39 0.82
CA ILE A 62 4.61 7.23 1.95
C ILE A 62 6.05 7.68 1.70
N SER A 63 6.28 8.99 1.70
CA SER A 63 7.60 9.57 1.42
C SER A 63 8.60 9.32 2.55
N SER A 64 9.89 9.28 2.18
CA SER A 64 11.00 9.05 3.12
C SER A 64 11.02 9.96 4.36
N PRO A 65 10.68 11.26 4.31
CA PRO A 65 10.64 12.09 5.53
C PRO A 65 9.64 11.58 6.56
N ILE A 66 8.46 11.09 6.13
CA ILE A 66 7.46 10.51 7.04
C ILE A 66 8.01 9.22 7.64
N VAL A 67 8.60 8.34 6.81
CA VAL A 67 9.20 7.09 7.27
C VAL A 67 10.30 7.36 8.28
N GLN A 68 11.19 8.32 8.04
CA GLN A 68 12.24 8.73 8.96
C GLN A 68 11.66 9.25 10.29
N SER A 69 10.59 10.04 10.25
CA SER A 69 9.92 10.52 11.46
C SER A 69 9.35 9.38 12.31
N ILE A 70 8.80 8.33 11.65
CA ILE A 70 8.33 7.12 12.34
C ILE A 70 9.51 6.34 12.95
N THR A 71 10.55 6.11 12.17
CA THR A 71 11.69 5.25 12.58
C THR A 71 12.51 5.87 13.70
N LEU A 72 12.64 7.20 13.71
CA LEU A 72 13.35 7.95 14.73
C LEU A 72 12.48 8.30 15.95
N GLY A 73 11.19 7.94 15.93
CA GLY A 73 10.26 8.28 17.02
C GLY A 73 9.98 9.79 17.15
N LEU A 74 10.17 10.55 16.06
CA LEU A 74 9.96 12.00 16.02
C LEU A 74 8.51 12.38 15.67
N MET A 75 7.72 11.44 15.17
CA MET A 75 6.31 11.66 14.83
C MET A 75 5.50 11.81 16.12
N THR A 76 4.67 12.85 16.18
CA THR A 76 3.74 13.02 17.31
C THR A 76 2.68 11.92 17.31
N ASN A 77 2.11 11.60 18.47
CA ASN A 77 1.04 10.60 18.56
C ASN A 77 -0.13 10.94 17.64
N THR A 78 -0.54 12.23 17.60
CA THR A 78 -1.63 12.69 16.72
C THR A 78 -1.32 12.43 15.24
N SER A 79 -0.09 12.73 14.79
CA SER A 79 0.31 12.49 13.39
C SER A 79 0.39 11.01 13.08
N TYR A 80 0.87 10.19 14.02
CA TYR A 80 0.92 8.74 13.90
C TYR A 80 -0.48 8.15 13.76
N ASP A 81 -1.38 8.53 14.67
CA ASP A 81 -2.77 8.05 14.68
C ASP A 81 -3.52 8.47 13.41
N LEU A 82 -3.32 9.70 12.94
CA LEU A 82 -3.97 10.18 11.72
C LEU A 82 -3.46 9.45 10.47
N LEU A 83 -2.16 9.19 10.37
CA LEU A 83 -1.60 8.39 9.27
C LEU A 83 -2.16 6.96 9.29
N LYS A 84 -2.22 6.33 10.45
CA LYS A 84 -2.80 5.01 10.66
C LYS A 84 -4.29 5.00 10.29
N CYS A 85 -5.06 5.97 10.77
CA CYS A 85 -6.47 6.13 10.42
C CYS A 85 -6.67 6.29 8.91
N THR A 86 -5.80 7.04 8.23
CA THR A 86 -5.87 7.22 6.78
C THR A 86 -5.66 5.90 6.03
N ILE A 87 -4.69 5.09 6.44
CA ILE A 87 -4.45 3.76 5.83
C ILE A 87 -5.66 2.84 6.07
N ILE A 88 -6.18 2.80 7.30
CA ILE A 88 -7.32 1.94 7.66
C ILE A 88 -8.60 2.39 6.96
N TRP A 89 -8.85 3.70 6.87
CA TRP A 89 -9.97 4.24 6.11
C TRP A 89 -9.92 3.81 4.65
N MET A 90 -8.77 3.99 4.00
CA MET A 90 -8.60 3.56 2.60
C MET A 90 -8.82 2.07 2.44
N TRP A 91 -8.31 1.25 3.36
CA TRP A 91 -8.55 -0.19 3.36
C TRP A 91 -10.04 -0.52 3.43
N ASN A 92 -10.76 0.11 4.38
CA ASN A 92 -12.21 -0.08 4.54
C ASN A 92 -12.99 0.33 3.29
N SER A 93 -12.60 1.45 2.66
CA SER A 93 -13.25 1.96 1.45
C SER A 93 -13.11 1.04 0.25
N LEU A 94 -12.12 0.14 0.24
CA LEU A 94 -11.79 -0.72 -0.89
C LEU A 94 -12.22 -2.18 -0.72
N ILE A 95 -12.54 -2.61 0.52
CA ILE A 95 -12.99 -3.98 0.80
C ILE A 95 -14.23 -4.33 -0.06
N GLY A 96 -14.15 -5.47 -0.76
CA GLY A 96 -15.23 -6.00 -1.59
C GLY A 96 -15.44 -5.28 -2.92
N LYS A 97 -14.72 -4.19 -3.18
CA LYS A 97 -14.74 -3.52 -4.50
C LYS A 97 -14.01 -4.36 -5.53
N LYS A 98 -14.48 -4.27 -6.79
CA LYS A 98 -13.96 -5.04 -7.89
C LYS A 98 -13.61 -4.15 -9.07
N LEU A 99 -12.58 -4.55 -9.81
CA LEU A 99 -12.20 -3.99 -11.09
C LEU A 99 -12.44 -5.00 -12.19
N THR A 100 -12.87 -4.51 -13.35
CA THR A 100 -12.99 -5.35 -14.56
C THR A 100 -11.68 -5.28 -15.34
N LYS A 101 -11.00 -6.42 -15.43
CA LYS A 101 -9.79 -6.58 -16.24
C LYS A 101 -10.20 -7.09 -17.63
N VAL A 102 -9.88 -6.34 -18.67
CA VAL A 102 -10.06 -6.78 -20.06
C VAL A 102 -8.76 -7.46 -20.52
N LYS A 103 -8.85 -8.73 -20.89
CA LYS A 103 -7.71 -9.50 -21.43
C LYS A 103 -7.50 -9.17 -22.91
N SER A 104 -6.31 -9.47 -23.43
CA SER A 104 -5.95 -9.25 -24.84
C SER A 104 -6.86 -10.00 -25.84
N ASN A 105 -7.52 -11.09 -25.39
CA ASN A 105 -8.51 -11.83 -26.19
C ASN A 105 -9.95 -11.25 -26.10
N GLY A 106 -10.13 -10.08 -25.47
CA GLY A 106 -11.43 -9.42 -25.27
C GLY A 106 -12.26 -9.96 -24.10
N ASN A 107 -11.82 -11.02 -23.45
CA ASN A 107 -12.54 -11.55 -22.27
C ASN A 107 -12.40 -10.61 -21.08
N CYS A 108 -13.50 -10.41 -20.36
CA CYS A 108 -13.54 -9.60 -19.14
C CYS A 108 -13.48 -10.51 -17.90
N GLU A 109 -12.63 -10.15 -16.94
CA GLU A 109 -12.51 -10.81 -15.66
C GLU A 109 -12.71 -9.81 -14.54
N SER A 110 -13.62 -10.10 -13.61
CA SER A 110 -13.81 -9.27 -12.42
C SER A 110 -12.86 -9.74 -11.32
N LYS A 111 -12.01 -8.81 -10.84
CA LYS A 111 -11.07 -9.08 -9.74
C LYS A 111 -11.32 -8.15 -8.57
N GLU A 112 -11.17 -8.67 -7.36
CA GLU A 112 -11.19 -7.81 -6.16
C GLU A 112 -10.01 -6.85 -6.18
N VAL A 113 -10.28 -5.61 -5.72
CA VAL A 113 -9.26 -4.57 -5.62
C VAL A 113 -8.25 -4.95 -4.54
N THR A 114 -6.98 -4.95 -4.90
CA THR A 114 -5.89 -5.09 -3.93
C THR A 114 -5.43 -3.73 -3.45
N PHE A 115 -5.31 -3.59 -2.15
CA PHE A 115 -4.84 -2.37 -1.50
C PHE A 115 -3.56 -2.61 -0.72
N GLY A 116 -2.75 -1.59 -0.61
CA GLY A 116 -1.58 -1.59 0.23
C GLY A 116 -0.95 -0.21 0.35
N PHE A 117 0.15 -0.16 1.06
CA PHE A 117 0.97 1.03 1.11
C PHE A 117 2.44 0.67 0.87
N SER A 118 3.16 1.60 0.27
CA SER A 118 4.59 1.45 0.02
C SER A 118 5.36 2.56 0.71
N VAL A 119 6.55 2.22 1.16
CA VAL A 119 7.47 3.13 1.83
C VAL A 119 8.83 3.09 1.16
N SER A 120 9.45 4.26 1.02
CA SER A 120 10.86 4.39 0.62
C SER A 120 11.67 4.69 1.86
N ILE A 121 12.52 3.77 2.29
CA ILE A 121 13.40 3.95 3.45
C ILE A 121 14.63 4.74 3.03
N ASP A 122 15.23 4.33 1.92
CA ASP A 122 16.34 5.00 1.26
C ASP A 122 16.20 4.89 -0.28
N LYS A 123 17.23 5.33 -1.02
CA LYS A 123 17.20 5.32 -2.49
C LYS A 123 17.08 3.92 -3.10
N GLU A 124 17.47 2.89 -2.36
CA GLU A 124 17.52 1.51 -2.85
C GLU A 124 16.51 0.59 -2.16
N THR A 125 16.00 0.99 -0.99
CA THR A 125 15.13 0.15 -0.17
C THR A 125 13.69 0.64 -0.22
N HIS A 126 12.85 -0.15 -0.89
CA HIS A 126 11.40 0.04 -0.93
C HIS A 126 10.72 -1.18 -0.33
N LEU A 127 9.72 -0.96 0.50
CA LEU A 127 8.86 -2.01 1.04
C LEU A 127 7.42 -1.76 0.61
N ASP A 128 6.80 -2.78 0.03
CA ASP A 128 5.40 -2.79 -0.35
C ASP A 128 4.63 -3.67 0.62
N PHE A 129 3.69 -3.08 1.36
CA PHE A 129 2.80 -3.78 2.28
C PHE A 129 1.48 -4.07 1.60
N ARG A 130 1.06 -5.34 1.60
CA ARG A 130 -0.22 -5.76 1.05
C ARG A 130 -1.22 -6.01 2.17
N LEU A 131 -2.33 -5.28 2.11
CA LEU A 131 -3.45 -5.38 3.03
C LEU A 131 -4.59 -6.14 2.33
N SER A 132 -5.10 -7.17 2.94
CA SER A 132 -6.13 -8.01 2.32
C SER A 132 -7.05 -8.62 3.36
N GLY A 133 -8.27 -8.92 2.94
CA GLY A 133 -9.25 -9.65 3.73
C GLY A 133 -10.16 -8.78 4.59
N TYR A 134 -11.25 -9.42 5.00
CA TYR A 134 -12.20 -8.88 5.97
C TYR A 134 -11.71 -9.24 7.37
N VAL A 135 -11.04 -8.31 8.02
CA VAL A 135 -10.51 -8.51 9.38
C VAL A 135 -11.10 -7.48 10.33
N SER A 136 -11.05 -7.77 11.62
CA SER A 136 -11.57 -6.88 12.65
C SER A 136 -10.82 -5.54 12.66
N GLN A 137 -11.43 -4.50 13.24
CA GLN A 137 -10.76 -3.21 13.40
C GLN A 137 -9.52 -3.32 14.29
N GLU A 138 -9.55 -4.21 15.28
CA GLU A 138 -8.41 -4.49 16.15
C GLU A 138 -7.24 -5.10 15.36
N ASP A 139 -7.51 -6.10 14.51
CA ASP A 139 -6.48 -6.72 13.67
C ASP A 139 -5.89 -5.75 12.65
N LYS A 140 -6.71 -4.86 12.08
CA LYS A 140 -6.22 -3.78 11.21
C LYS A 140 -5.26 -2.87 11.95
N ASN A 141 -5.62 -2.46 13.16
CA ASN A 141 -4.78 -1.64 14.01
C ASN A 141 -3.44 -2.32 14.32
N LYS A 142 -3.48 -3.58 14.76
CA LYS A 142 -2.27 -4.37 15.04
C LYS A 142 -1.39 -4.53 13.79
N CYS A 143 -2.02 -4.85 12.66
CA CYS A 143 -1.35 -5.01 11.38
C CYS A 143 -0.54 -3.76 10.99
N ILE A 144 -1.14 -2.56 11.08
CA ILE A 144 -0.46 -1.31 10.75
C ILE A 144 0.62 -0.97 11.79
N ASP A 145 0.36 -1.16 13.08
CA ASP A 145 1.36 -0.93 14.13
C ASP A 145 2.60 -1.82 13.91
N LYS A 146 2.39 -3.09 13.59
CA LYS A 146 3.47 -4.03 13.25
C LYS A 146 4.22 -3.66 11.96
N ALA A 147 3.54 -3.07 10.97
CA ALA A 147 4.22 -2.55 9.79
C ALA A 147 5.16 -1.39 10.16
N PHE A 148 4.70 -0.45 10.98
CA PHE A 148 5.51 0.68 11.43
C PHE A 148 6.65 0.25 12.37
N GLU A 149 6.45 -0.80 13.18
CA GLU A 149 7.55 -1.42 13.94
C GLU A 149 8.61 -2.04 13.01
N LEU A 150 8.19 -2.72 11.94
CA LEU A 150 9.09 -3.29 10.95
C LEU A 150 9.97 -2.23 10.27
N LEU A 151 9.45 -1.01 10.07
CA LEU A 151 10.23 0.09 9.50
C LEU A 151 11.38 0.56 10.40
N LYS A 152 11.31 0.34 11.70
CA LYS A 152 12.41 0.68 12.63
C LYS A 152 13.63 -0.24 12.45
N ASN A 153 13.37 -1.49 12.02
CA ASN A 153 14.40 -2.49 11.75
C ASN A 153 14.06 -3.22 10.44
N PRO A 154 14.23 -2.53 9.30
CA PRO A 154 13.79 -3.08 8.03
C PRO A 154 14.59 -4.34 7.68
N PRO A 155 13.91 -5.39 7.20
CA PRO A 155 14.58 -6.60 6.79
C PRO A 155 15.49 -6.32 5.60
N ARG A 156 16.60 -7.05 5.51
CA ARG A 156 17.47 -7.00 4.34
C ARG A 156 16.70 -7.49 3.11
N LYS A 157 16.94 -6.86 1.94
CA LYS A 157 16.34 -7.30 0.67
C LYS A 157 16.55 -8.79 0.46
N ILE A 158 15.47 -9.50 0.11
CA ILE A 158 15.53 -10.93 -0.21
C ILE A 158 16.12 -11.11 -1.61
N SER A 159 15.87 -10.15 -2.53
CA SER A 159 16.35 -10.22 -3.89
C SER A 159 16.90 -8.88 -4.36
N PRO A 160 18.10 -8.85 -4.96
CA PRO A 160 18.66 -7.62 -5.55
C PRO A 160 17.88 -7.14 -6.81
N TYR A 161 17.05 -8.00 -7.41
CA TYR A 161 16.32 -7.72 -8.65
C TYR A 161 14.81 -7.98 -8.52
N GLY A 162 14.30 -8.30 -7.32
CA GLY A 162 12.91 -8.69 -7.11
C GLY A 162 12.06 -7.57 -6.57
N LEU A 163 10.81 -7.56 -7.02
CA LEU A 163 9.74 -6.85 -6.37
C LEU A 163 9.31 -7.70 -5.17
N ASP A 164 9.85 -7.38 -3.99
CA ASP A 164 9.47 -8.04 -2.77
C ASP A 164 8.30 -7.26 -2.14
N PHE A 165 7.28 -7.97 -1.65
CA PHE A 165 6.20 -7.37 -0.91
C PHE A 165 6.03 -8.05 0.45
N ALA A 166 5.53 -7.32 1.42
CA ALA A 166 5.21 -7.83 2.73
C ALA A 166 3.71 -8.20 2.78
N LYS A 167 3.43 -9.41 3.28
CA LYS A 167 2.08 -9.89 3.57
C LYS A 167 1.96 -10.20 5.04
N TYR A 168 0.87 -9.77 5.68
CA TYR A 168 0.64 -10.02 7.09
C TYR A 168 0.10 -11.43 7.31
N ASP A 169 0.69 -12.15 8.25
CA ASP A 169 0.23 -13.44 8.76
C ASP A 169 -0.55 -13.20 10.05
N TYR A 170 -1.88 -13.30 9.97
CA TYR A 170 -2.76 -13.02 11.10
C TYR A 170 -2.67 -14.06 12.22
N GLU A 171 -2.26 -15.30 11.91
CA GLU A 171 -2.10 -16.35 12.92
C GLU A 171 -0.84 -16.11 13.77
N LYS A 172 0.22 -15.61 13.14
CA LYS A 172 1.50 -15.33 13.79
C LYS A 172 1.67 -13.87 14.21
N GLU A 173 0.74 -13.02 13.84
CA GLU A 173 0.78 -11.56 14.03
C GLU A 173 2.10 -10.92 13.56
N GLU A 174 2.61 -11.37 12.40
CA GLU A 174 3.87 -10.90 11.84
C GLU A 174 3.80 -10.61 10.34
N TRP A 175 4.64 -9.70 9.86
CA TRP A 175 4.83 -9.44 8.45
C TRP A 175 5.87 -10.38 7.86
N LYS A 176 5.52 -11.05 6.77
CA LYS A 176 6.43 -11.91 6.00
C LYS A 176 6.76 -11.26 4.67
N LEU A 177 8.05 -11.18 4.37
CA LEU A 177 8.50 -10.79 3.04
C LEU A 177 8.33 -11.95 2.07
N ILE A 178 7.73 -11.65 0.93
CA ILE A 178 7.44 -12.60 -0.13
C ILE A 178 8.14 -12.13 -1.40
N ASN A 179 8.94 -13.00 -1.99
CA ASN A 179 9.57 -12.75 -3.28
C ASN A 179 8.54 -12.99 -4.39
N VAL A 180 8.26 -11.96 -5.20
CA VAL A 180 7.29 -12.04 -6.31
C VAL A 180 7.66 -13.13 -7.32
N ASN A 181 8.94 -13.30 -7.61
CA ASN A 181 9.37 -14.31 -8.58
C ASN A 181 9.12 -15.74 -8.08
N GLU A 182 9.28 -15.99 -6.79
CA GLU A 182 8.96 -17.28 -6.18
C GLU A 182 7.46 -17.56 -6.21
N GLU A 183 6.64 -16.57 -5.83
CA GLU A 183 5.18 -16.69 -5.89
C GLU A 183 4.69 -16.93 -7.33
N ARG A 184 5.28 -16.26 -8.30
CA ARG A 184 4.98 -16.48 -9.72
C ARG A 184 5.30 -17.91 -10.16
N ARG A 185 6.45 -18.45 -9.77
CA ARG A 185 6.84 -19.84 -10.08
C ARG A 185 5.82 -20.82 -9.49
N LYS A 186 5.47 -20.68 -8.22
CA LYS A 186 4.46 -21.50 -7.54
C LYS A 186 3.09 -21.42 -8.22
N SER A 187 2.69 -20.24 -8.66
CA SER A 187 1.42 -20.05 -9.39
C SER A 187 1.40 -20.78 -10.74
N VAL A 188 2.50 -20.72 -11.51
CA VAL A 188 2.62 -21.43 -12.79
C VAL A 188 2.65 -22.95 -12.58
N GLU A 189 3.32 -23.45 -11.56
CA GLU A 189 3.36 -24.88 -11.23
C GLU A 189 1.98 -25.41 -10.85
N LYS A 190 1.21 -24.67 -10.04
CA LYS A 190 -0.16 -25.03 -9.69
C LYS A 190 -1.09 -25.08 -10.91
N GLN A 191 -0.92 -24.18 -11.86
CA GLN A 191 -1.72 -24.19 -13.10
C GLN A 191 -1.40 -25.41 -13.96
N LYS A 192 -0.14 -25.86 -14.02
CA LYS A 192 0.27 -27.05 -14.76
C LYS A 192 -0.23 -28.37 -14.16
N LEU A 193 -0.46 -28.40 -12.84
CA LEU A 193 -0.98 -29.58 -12.12
C LEU A 193 -2.52 -29.72 -12.26
N ASN A 194 -3.21 -28.67 -12.66
CA ASN A 194 -4.67 -28.63 -12.80
C ASN A 194 -5.14 -28.71 -14.29
N CYS A 195 -4.21 -28.88 -15.22
CA CYS A 195 -4.45 -29.20 -16.63
C CYS A 195 -4.10 -30.66 -16.93
#